data_e05ff20c6dfb90dbddcee9e1b8fb44a0
#
_entry.id   e05ff20c6dfb90dbddcee9e1b8fb44a0
#
_cell.length_a   1.000
_cell.length_b   1.000
_cell.length_c   1.000
_cell.angle_alpha   90.00
_cell.angle_beta   90.00
_cell.angle_gamma   90.00
#
_symmetry.space_group_name_H-M   'P 1'
#
loop_
_entity.id
_entity.type
_entity.pdbx_description
1 polymer ?
#
loop_
_entity_poly.entity_id
_entity_poly.type
_entity_poly.pdbx_seq_one_letter_code
_entity_poly.pdbx_strand_id
1 'polypeptide(L)'
;RVYGLIFKLFPISFLFQCAGKREPEKEAEAQQWIEAVIGERFPSDLPYELALRDGIILCKLMNRLQPGIITKVNVTGGDYKFMDNINQFQKACVKYGVPDVDLFQTTDLWDQKNITLVTQTIFAIGRTAYKHPEWRGPHLGPKPSEENRREFSDDVLRAGQSVIGLQAGTNKLASQSGQSFGASRKIILGK
;
A
#
# COMPACT_ATOMS: atom_id res chain seq x y z
N ARG A 1 -45.29 2.51 32.76
CA ARG A 1 -44.53 1.41 32.08
C ARG A 1 -43.43 2.03 31.28
N VAL A 2 -42.23 1.90 31.81
CA VAL A 2 -40.99 2.50 31.35
C VAL A 2 -40.38 1.52 30.36
N TYR A 3 -40.20 1.90 29.11
CA TYR A 3 -39.28 1.22 28.19
C TYR A 3 -38.00 2.03 28.15
N GLY A 4 -37.04 1.56 28.94
CA GLY A 4 -35.67 2.06 28.88
C GLY A 4 -34.97 1.59 27.59
N LEU A 5 -34.73 2.50 26.67
CA LEU A 5 -33.76 2.30 25.59
C LEU A 5 -32.35 2.34 26.16
N ILE A 6 -31.76 1.17 26.30
CA ILE A 6 -30.33 1.04 26.56
C ILE A 6 -29.60 1.34 25.26
N PHE A 7 -29.26 2.60 25.03
CA PHE A 7 -28.20 2.95 24.10
C PHE A 7 -26.89 2.42 24.71
N LYS A 8 -26.45 1.25 24.28
CA LYS A 8 -25.06 0.82 24.49
C LYS A 8 -24.16 1.86 23.82
N LEU A 9 -23.57 2.73 24.64
CA LEU A 9 -22.41 3.52 24.24
C LEU A 9 -21.32 2.54 23.83
N PHE A 10 -21.14 2.33 22.54
CA PHE A 10 -19.89 1.82 22.02
C PHE A 10 -18.82 2.90 22.31
N PRO A 11 -17.73 2.56 23.02
CA PRO A 11 -16.73 3.54 23.30
C PRO A 11 -16.13 4.05 21.99
N ILE A 12 -16.16 5.37 21.82
CA ILE A 12 -15.58 6.11 20.69
C ILE A 12 -14.10 5.71 20.45
N SER A 13 -13.44 5.18 21.47
CA SER A 13 -12.08 4.64 21.37
C SER A 13 -11.91 3.47 20.40
N PHE A 14 -12.97 2.72 20.06
CA PHE A 14 -12.88 1.58 19.13
C PHE A 14 -12.79 2.01 17.67
N LEU A 15 -13.34 3.16 17.32
CA LEU A 15 -13.24 3.72 15.96
C LEU A 15 -11.87 4.36 15.69
N PHE A 16 -11.14 4.75 16.73
CA PHE A 16 -9.79 5.30 16.62
C PHE A 16 -8.70 4.24 16.47
N GLN A 17 -9.01 2.97 16.66
CA GLN A 17 -8.02 1.89 16.60
C GLN A 17 -7.68 1.42 15.17
N CYS A 18 -8.43 1.85 14.17
CA CYS A 18 -8.16 1.52 12.76
C CYS A 18 -7.40 2.59 11.99
N ALA A 19 -7.29 3.81 12.53
CA ALA A 19 -6.44 4.83 11.94
C ALA A 19 -4.97 4.50 12.28
N GLY A 20 -4.14 4.26 11.27
CA GLY A 20 -2.71 4.03 11.47
C GLY A 20 -2.08 5.18 12.26
N LYS A 21 -1.11 4.86 13.12
CA LYS A 21 -0.39 5.89 13.89
C LYS A 21 0.29 6.86 12.92
N ARG A 22 0.06 8.16 13.10
CA ARG A 22 0.71 9.20 12.29
C ARG A 22 2.23 9.15 12.49
N GLU A 23 2.96 9.26 11.39
CA GLU A 23 4.41 9.29 11.36
C GLU A 23 4.86 10.63 10.76
N PRO A 24 5.18 11.64 11.60
CA PRO A 24 5.49 12.99 11.11
C PRO A 24 6.73 13.03 10.22
N GLU A 25 7.66 12.10 10.40
CA GLU A 25 8.84 11.97 9.54
C GLU A 25 8.45 11.60 8.10
N LYS A 26 7.54 10.65 7.93
CA LYS A 26 7.03 10.28 6.60
C LYS A 26 6.16 11.38 5.98
N GLU A 27 5.38 12.09 6.79
CA GLU A 27 4.61 13.23 6.31
C GLU A 27 5.53 14.34 5.79
N ALA A 28 6.63 14.63 6.51
CA ALA A 28 7.63 15.60 6.08
C ALA A 28 8.37 15.16 4.81
N GLU A 29 8.72 13.86 4.70
CA GLU A 29 9.34 13.29 3.49
C GLU A 29 8.41 13.39 2.28
N ALA A 30 7.13 13.03 2.46
CA ALA A 30 6.11 13.15 1.42
C ALA A 30 5.91 14.60 0.98
N GLN A 31 5.85 15.54 1.93
CA GLN A 31 5.74 16.96 1.65
C GLN A 31 6.93 17.47 0.83
N GLN A 32 8.16 17.18 1.26
CA GLN A 32 9.39 17.59 0.55
C GLN A 32 9.40 17.04 -0.87
N TRP A 33 8.99 15.79 -1.05
CA TRP A 33 8.92 15.20 -2.37
C TRP A 33 7.88 15.90 -3.26
N ILE A 34 6.67 16.16 -2.74
CA ILE A 34 5.64 16.89 -3.47
C ILE A 34 6.14 18.27 -3.90
N GLU A 35 6.77 19.00 -2.99
CA GLU A 35 7.36 20.32 -3.26
C GLU A 35 8.44 20.24 -4.35
N ALA A 36 9.28 19.22 -4.30
CA ALA A 36 10.33 19.00 -5.31
C ALA A 36 9.76 18.67 -6.69
N VAL A 37 8.66 17.91 -6.76
CA VAL A 37 8.00 17.54 -8.02
C VAL A 37 7.24 18.71 -8.63
N ILE A 38 6.46 19.42 -7.82
CA ILE A 38 5.62 20.55 -8.29
C ILE A 38 6.49 21.78 -8.54
N GLY A 39 7.53 21.99 -7.74
CA GLY A 39 8.36 23.20 -7.73
C GLY A 39 7.74 24.35 -6.92
N GLU A 40 6.70 24.09 -6.15
CA GLU A 40 6.03 25.05 -5.27
C GLU A 40 6.10 24.54 -3.82
N ARG A 41 6.27 25.45 -2.87
CA ARG A 41 6.25 25.11 -1.44
C ARG A 41 4.82 25.06 -0.91
N PHE A 42 4.61 24.24 0.11
CA PHE A 42 3.36 24.27 0.85
C PHE A 42 3.19 25.61 1.56
N PRO A 43 1.95 26.06 1.77
CA PRO A 43 1.66 27.22 2.62
C PRO A 43 2.24 26.98 4.02
N SER A 44 3.10 27.90 4.49
CA SER A 44 3.80 27.76 5.79
C SER A 44 2.88 27.92 7.00
N ASP A 45 1.71 28.47 6.79
CA ASP A 45 0.68 28.77 7.81
C ASP A 45 -0.33 27.64 7.99
N LEU A 46 -0.30 26.61 7.11
CA LEU A 46 -1.23 25.49 7.15
C LEU A 46 -0.50 24.19 7.50
N PRO A 47 -1.06 23.35 8.39
CA PRO A 47 -0.56 22.00 8.61
C PRO A 47 -0.74 21.13 7.36
N TYR A 48 0.06 20.08 7.25
CA TYR A 48 0.13 19.17 6.10
C TYR A 48 -1.23 18.71 5.59
N GLU A 49 -2.10 18.24 6.49
CA GLU A 49 -3.44 17.74 6.16
C GLU A 49 -4.36 18.83 5.60
N LEU A 50 -4.26 20.06 6.11
CA LEU A 50 -5.09 21.17 5.64
C LEU A 50 -4.59 21.69 4.30
N ALA A 51 -3.29 21.68 4.06
CA ALA A 51 -2.71 22.06 2.78
C ALA A 51 -3.11 21.10 1.63
N LEU A 52 -3.36 19.84 1.94
CA LEU A 52 -3.80 18.84 0.95
C LEU A 52 -5.32 18.76 0.79
N ARG A 53 -6.08 19.28 1.74
CA ARG A 53 -7.54 19.08 1.86
C ARG A 53 -8.33 19.53 0.64
N ASP A 54 -7.93 20.59 -0.02
CA ASP A 54 -8.59 21.11 -1.21
C ASP A 54 -8.33 20.28 -2.48
N GLY A 55 -7.40 19.32 -2.41
CA GLY A 55 -7.00 18.44 -3.50
C GLY A 55 -6.24 19.14 -4.63
N ILE A 56 -6.01 20.45 -4.56
CA ILE A 56 -5.35 21.21 -5.63
C ILE A 56 -3.90 20.77 -5.78
N ILE A 57 -3.17 20.68 -4.67
CA ILE A 57 -1.77 20.23 -4.64
C ILE A 57 -1.65 18.82 -5.20
N LEU A 58 -2.57 17.93 -4.80
CA LEU A 58 -2.61 16.54 -5.27
C LEU A 58 -2.87 16.45 -6.79
N CYS A 59 -3.78 17.25 -7.31
CA CYS A 59 -4.03 17.33 -8.75
C CYS A 59 -2.84 17.89 -9.53
N LYS A 60 -2.17 18.92 -8.99
CA LYS A 60 -0.93 19.45 -9.58
C LYS A 60 0.17 18.39 -9.61
N LEU A 61 0.34 17.62 -8.52
CA LEU A 61 1.28 16.52 -8.44
C LEU A 61 1.07 15.52 -9.58
N MET A 62 -0.16 15.04 -9.76
CA MET A 62 -0.48 14.07 -10.81
C MET A 62 -0.25 14.63 -12.22
N ASN A 63 -0.60 15.88 -12.45
CA ASN A 63 -0.36 16.53 -13.74
C ASN A 63 1.13 16.79 -14.01
N ARG A 64 1.97 16.86 -12.96
CA ARG A 64 3.42 16.97 -13.11
C ARG A 64 4.05 15.63 -13.44
N LEU A 65 3.57 14.54 -12.82
CA LEU A 65 4.01 13.17 -13.09
C LEU A 65 3.59 12.71 -14.49
N GLN A 66 2.34 12.97 -14.86
CA GLN A 66 1.80 12.67 -16.19
C GLN A 66 0.98 13.86 -16.70
N PRO A 67 1.53 14.69 -17.60
CA PRO A 67 0.85 15.84 -18.12
C PRO A 67 -0.51 15.53 -18.76
N GLY A 68 -1.54 16.27 -18.35
CA GLY A 68 -2.89 16.11 -18.91
C GLY A 68 -3.73 14.96 -18.37
N ILE A 69 -3.27 14.26 -17.32
CA ILE A 69 -4.05 13.17 -16.69
C ILE A 69 -5.32 13.70 -16.03
N ILE A 70 -5.25 14.92 -15.45
CA ILE A 70 -6.38 15.66 -14.90
C ILE A 70 -6.58 16.92 -15.72
N THR A 71 -7.69 17.00 -16.43
CA THR A 71 -7.99 18.12 -17.35
C THR A 71 -8.59 19.31 -16.66
N LYS A 72 -9.32 19.11 -15.55
CA LYS A 72 -10.01 20.18 -14.84
C LYS A 72 -9.72 20.11 -13.34
N VAL A 73 -9.16 21.17 -12.81
CA VAL A 73 -8.93 21.34 -11.37
C VAL A 73 -9.76 22.54 -10.89
N ASN A 74 -10.56 22.33 -9.86
CA ASN A 74 -11.38 23.37 -9.27
C ASN A 74 -10.51 24.17 -8.28
N VAL A 75 -10.16 25.40 -8.64
CA VAL A 75 -9.33 26.27 -7.78
C VAL A 75 -10.20 27.08 -6.81
N THR A 76 -11.45 27.35 -7.18
CA THR A 76 -12.38 28.15 -6.39
C THR A 76 -13.75 27.46 -6.33
N GLY A 77 -14.43 27.60 -5.20
CA GLY A 77 -15.80 27.10 -5.04
C GLY A 77 -16.05 26.55 -3.63
N GLY A 78 -17.20 25.93 -3.47
CA GLY A 78 -17.57 25.27 -2.20
C GLY A 78 -16.96 23.87 -2.05
N ASP A 79 -17.16 23.30 -0.88
CA ASP A 79 -16.63 22.01 -0.43
C ASP A 79 -16.81 20.87 -1.46
N TYR A 80 -17.94 20.84 -2.14
CA TYR A 80 -18.21 19.83 -3.17
C TYR A 80 -17.16 19.85 -4.32
N LYS A 81 -16.71 21.05 -4.71
CA LYS A 81 -15.71 21.17 -5.79
C LYS A 81 -14.32 20.68 -5.34
N PHE A 82 -13.98 20.88 -4.08
CA PHE A 82 -12.75 20.38 -3.52
C PHE A 82 -12.78 18.86 -3.33
N MET A 83 -13.91 18.31 -2.89
CA MET A 83 -14.12 16.86 -2.89
C MET A 83 -14.03 16.26 -4.29
N ASP A 84 -14.52 16.96 -5.31
CA ASP A 84 -14.37 16.54 -6.72
C ASP A 84 -12.91 16.50 -7.15
N ASN A 85 -12.07 17.44 -6.73
CA ASN A 85 -10.63 17.39 -6.98
C ASN A 85 -10.02 16.11 -6.41
N ILE A 86 -10.37 15.74 -5.17
CA ILE A 86 -9.89 14.50 -4.54
C ILE A 86 -10.33 13.28 -5.34
N ASN A 87 -11.58 13.23 -5.80
CA ASN A 87 -12.10 12.14 -6.62
C ASN A 87 -11.37 12.06 -7.98
N GLN A 88 -11.07 13.20 -8.60
CA GLN A 88 -10.32 13.24 -9.84
C GLN A 88 -8.87 12.79 -9.65
N PHE A 89 -8.25 13.17 -8.52
CA PHE A 89 -6.94 12.68 -8.13
C PHE A 89 -6.92 11.15 -7.97
N GLN A 90 -7.90 10.56 -7.28
CA GLN A 90 -7.99 9.11 -7.11
C GLN A 90 -8.10 8.39 -8.46
N LYS A 91 -8.98 8.87 -9.35
CA LYS A 91 -9.10 8.33 -10.71
C LYS A 91 -7.78 8.45 -11.50
N ALA A 92 -7.07 9.54 -11.33
CA ALA A 92 -5.76 9.75 -11.95
C ALA A 92 -4.71 8.77 -11.39
N CYS A 93 -4.72 8.50 -10.08
CA CYS A 93 -3.82 7.51 -9.46
C CYS A 93 -4.04 6.11 -10.04
N VAL A 94 -5.29 5.67 -10.17
CA VAL A 94 -5.62 4.37 -10.80
C VAL A 94 -5.10 4.33 -12.24
N LYS A 95 -5.35 5.39 -13.01
CA LYS A 95 -4.89 5.49 -14.40
C LYS A 95 -3.36 5.51 -14.51
N TYR A 96 -2.68 6.08 -13.52
CA TYR A 96 -1.21 6.09 -13.42
C TYR A 96 -0.62 4.73 -13.03
N GLY A 97 -1.45 3.79 -12.52
CA GLY A 97 -1.05 2.43 -12.16
C GLY A 97 -0.81 2.21 -10.67
N VAL A 98 -1.32 3.09 -9.82
CA VAL A 98 -1.34 2.87 -8.36
C VAL A 98 -2.42 1.82 -8.04
N PRO A 99 -2.11 0.77 -7.25
CA PRO A 99 -3.11 -0.22 -6.83
C PRO A 99 -4.24 0.41 -6.03
N ASP A 100 -5.47 -0.05 -6.24
CA ASP A 100 -6.66 0.46 -5.51
C ASP A 100 -6.55 0.29 -3.99
N VAL A 101 -5.85 -0.76 -3.55
CA VAL A 101 -5.65 -1.04 -2.12
C VAL A 101 -4.78 -0.01 -1.41
N ASP A 102 -3.97 0.73 -2.16
CA ASP A 102 -3.09 1.78 -1.65
C ASP A 102 -3.74 3.17 -1.70
N LEU A 103 -4.99 3.28 -2.18
CA LEU A 103 -5.68 4.55 -2.30
C LEU A 103 -6.49 4.87 -1.04
N PHE A 104 -6.37 6.12 -0.59
CA PHE A 104 -7.23 6.65 0.47
C PHE A 104 -8.62 7.03 -0.07
N GLN A 105 -9.61 7.08 0.80
CA GLN A 105 -10.95 7.55 0.44
C GLN A 105 -11.07 9.07 0.67
N THR A 106 -12.01 9.71 -0.04
CA THR A 106 -12.25 11.17 0.09
C THR A 106 -12.45 11.59 1.54
N THR A 107 -13.15 10.77 2.33
CA THR A 107 -13.40 11.04 3.76
C THR A 107 -12.15 10.95 4.63
N ASP A 108 -11.12 10.18 4.22
CA ASP A 108 -9.89 10.05 4.98
C ASP A 108 -9.11 11.37 5.01
N LEU A 109 -9.12 12.11 3.91
CA LEU A 109 -8.49 13.42 3.81
C LEU A 109 -9.44 14.55 4.22
N TRP A 110 -10.67 14.56 3.70
CA TRP A 110 -11.63 15.63 3.92
C TRP A 110 -12.03 15.78 5.39
N ASP A 111 -12.38 14.66 6.01
CA ASP A 111 -12.75 14.58 7.43
C ASP A 111 -11.55 14.30 8.35
N GLN A 112 -10.34 14.22 7.79
CA GLN A 112 -9.10 13.91 8.52
C GLN A 112 -9.16 12.59 9.30
N LYS A 113 -9.91 11.62 8.79
CA LYS A 113 -10.09 10.32 9.48
C LYS A 113 -8.84 9.47 9.46
N ASN A 114 -8.08 9.49 8.34
CA ASN A 114 -6.88 8.68 8.20
C ASN A 114 -5.80 9.35 7.35
N ILE A 115 -5.08 10.32 7.92
CA ILE A 115 -3.99 11.02 7.24
C ILE A 115 -2.80 10.10 6.94
N THR A 116 -2.61 9.06 7.76
CA THR A 116 -1.58 8.05 7.51
C THR A 116 -1.80 7.36 6.16
N LEU A 117 -3.05 7.00 5.82
CA LEU A 117 -3.37 6.38 4.54
C LEU A 117 -3.16 7.35 3.37
N VAL A 118 -3.45 8.65 3.56
CA VAL A 118 -3.14 9.70 2.56
C VAL A 118 -1.64 9.72 2.27
N THR A 119 -0.82 9.73 3.30
CA THR A 119 0.65 9.70 3.17
C THR A 119 1.12 8.40 2.50
N GLN A 120 0.56 7.25 2.88
CA GLN A 120 0.86 5.96 2.23
C GLN A 120 0.52 5.96 0.74
N THR A 121 -0.60 6.58 0.34
CA THR A 121 -0.97 6.74 -1.07
C THR A 121 0.08 7.56 -1.81
N ILE A 122 0.60 8.63 -1.21
CA ILE A 122 1.66 9.45 -1.81
C ILE A 122 2.94 8.62 -2.01
N PHE A 123 3.33 7.81 -1.02
CA PHE A 123 4.43 6.86 -1.16
C PHE A 123 4.18 5.80 -2.26
N ALA A 124 2.95 5.33 -2.41
CA ALA A 124 2.57 4.41 -3.47
C ALA A 124 2.72 5.05 -4.86
N ILE A 125 2.35 6.32 -5.01
CA ILE A 125 2.59 7.10 -6.23
C ILE A 125 4.10 7.20 -6.50
N GLY A 126 4.90 7.53 -5.47
CA GLY A 126 6.36 7.61 -5.59
C GLY A 126 7.00 6.29 -6.03
N ARG A 127 6.53 5.16 -5.49
CA ARG A 127 6.95 3.81 -5.93
C ARG A 127 6.53 3.50 -7.36
N THR A 128 5.31 3.93 -7.74
CA THR A 128 4.81 3.71 -9.11
C THR A 128 5.59 4.53 -10.12
N ALA A 129 6.08 5.71 -9.75
CA ALA A 129 6.89 6.57 -10.61
C ALA A 129 8.17 5.87 -11.11
N TYR A 130 8.74 4.90 -10.37
CA TYR A 130 9.86 4.09 -10.85
C TYR A 130 9.53 3.20 -12.05
N LYS A 131 8.25 2.88 -12.25
CA LYS A 131 7.79 2.06 -13.39
C LYS A 131 7.62 2.88 -14.66
N HIS A 132 7.65 4.22 -14.55
CA HIS A 132 7.49 5.14 -15.66
C HIS A 132 8.85 5.67 -16.13
N PRO A 133 9.42 5.15 -17.21
CA PRO A 133 10.75 5.55 -17.72
C PRO A 133 10.77 6.99 -18.24
N GLU A 134 9.60 7.57 -18.50
CA GLU A 134 9.42 8.96 -18.92
C GLU A 134 9.70 9.94 -17.77
N TRP A 135 9.49 9.49 -16.52
CA TRP A 135 9.70 10.30 -15.34
C TRP A 135 11.18 10.35 -14.95
N ARG A 136 11.79 11.53 -15.03
CA ARG A 136 13.19 11.79 -14.68
C ARG A 136 13.35 12.65 -13.43
N GLY A 137 12.24 12.94 -12.75
CA GLY A 137 12.24 13.75 -11.52
C GLY A 137 12.60 12.95 -10.27
N PRO A 138 12.46 13.58 -9.10
CA PRO A 138 12.73 12.92 -7.82
C PRO A 138 11.74 11.78 -7.57
N HIS A 139 12.21 10.73 -6.92
CA HIS A 139 11.43 9.57 -6.49
C HIS A 139 11.20 9.62 -4.98
N LEU A 140 10.15 8.95 -4.50
CA LEU A 140 9.83 8.83 -3.09
C LEU A 140 9.91 7.37 -2.64
N GLY A 141 10.62 7.13 -1.56
CA GLY A 141 10.84 5.80 -1.01
C GLY A 141 11.81 4.92 -1.82
N PRO A 142 12.07 3.69 -1.36
CA PRO A 142 13.01 2.79 -2.02
C PRO A 142 12.47 2.28 -3.36
N LYS A 143 13.40 2.05 -4.31
CA LYS A 143 13.05 1.44 -5.61
C LYS A 143 12.41 0.07 -5.37
N PRO A 144 11.25 -0.23 -5.99
CA PRO A 144 10.64 -1.55 -5.92
C PRO A 144 11.59 -2.62 -6.47
N SER A 145 11.57 -3.81 -5.87
CA SER A 145 12.31 -4.95 -6.41
C SER A 145 11.74 -5.35 -7.77
N GLU A 146 12.62 -5.72 -8.68
CA GLU A 146 12.22 -6.24 -9.99
C GLU A 146 11.70 -7.67 -9.84
N GLU A 147 10.69 -8.03 -10.60
CA GLU A 147 10.15 -9.38 -10.62
C GLU A 147 11.19 -10.33 -11.22
N ASN A 148 11.68 -11.25 -10.41
CA ASN A 148 12.60 -12.28 -10.88
C ASN A 148 11.78 -13.47 -11.41
N ARG A 149 11.34 -13.40 -12.67
CA ARG A 149 10.68 -14.52 -13.35
C ARG A 149 11.71 -15.60 -13.65
N ARG A 150 11.55 -16.74 -12.99
CA ARG A 150 12.32 -17.94 -13.31
C ARG A 150 11.50 -18.79 -14.26
N GLU A 151 12.03 -18.98 -15.45
CA GLU A 151 11.50 -19.97 -16.39
C GLU A 151 12.20 -21.29 -16.12
N PHE A 152 11.41 -22.31 -15.82
CA PHE A 152 11.92 -23.68 -15.66
C PHE A 152 11.66 -24.44 -16.96
N SER A 153 12.66 -25.18 -17.44
CA SER A 153 12.45 -26.07 -18.57
C SER A 153 11.47 -27.19 -18.18
N ASP A 154 10.77 -27.74 -19.18
CA ASP A 154 9.80 -28.83 -19.00
C ASP A 154 10.43 -30.04 -18.28
N ASP A 155 11.71 -30.31 -18.51
CA ASP A 155 12.45 -31.40 -17.85
C ASP A 155 12.58 -31.15 -16.34
N VAL A 156 12.83 -29.89 -15.93
CA VAL A 156 12.92 -29.53 -14.52
C VAL A 156 11.55 -29.58 -13.84
N LEU A 157 10.48 -29.15 -14.55
CA LEU A 157 9.11 -29.26 -14.06
C LEU A 157 8.66 -30.70 -13.88
N ARG A 158 9.02 -31.58 -14.85
CA ARG A 158 8.70 -33.02 -14.79
C ARG A 158 9.53 -33.76 -13.76
N ALA A 159 10.78 -33.35 -13.53
CA ALA A 159 11.62 -33.96 -12.49
C ALA A 159 10.98 -33.82 -11.10
N GLY A 160 10.24 -32.73 -10.86
CA GLY A 160 9.47 -32.52 -9.63
C GLY A 160 8.29 -33.49 -9.45
N GLN A 161 7.73 -34.02 -10.53
CA GLN A 161 6.61 -34.98 -10.50
C GLN A 161 7.05 -36.39 -10.09
N SER A 162 8.32 -36.71 -10.32
CA SER A 162 8.88 -38.03 -9.93
C SER A 162 9.31 -38.10 -8.46
N VAL A 163 9.28 -37.00 -7.73
CA VAL A 163 9.62 -36.91 -6.31
C VAL A 163 8.38 -37.28 -5.48
N ILE A 164 8.39 -38.46 -4.89
CA ILE A 164 7.32 -38.96 -4.03
C ILE A 164 7.38 -38.25 -2.67
N GLY A 165 6.71 -37.12 -2.58
CA GLY A 165 6.52 -36.37 -1.35
C GLY A 165 7.77 -35.65 -0.82
N LEU A 166 7.61 -34.40 -0.44
CA LEU A 166 8.67 -33.56 0.17
C LEU A 166 9.20 -34.14 1.50
N GLN A 167 8.39 -34.94 2.19
CA GLN A 167 8.77 -35.61 3.46
C GLN A 167 9.56 -36.90 3.26
N ALA A 168 9.47 -37.52 2.09
CA ALA A 168 10.18 -38.77 1.79
C ALA A 168 11.62 -38.55 1.29
N GLY A 169 12.03 -37.35 1.04
CA GLY A 169 13.34 -37.03 0.45
C GLY A 169 13.48 -37.51 -1.00
N THR A 170 14.68 -37.48 -1.51
CA THR A 170 14.97 -38.02 -2.84
C THR A 170 15.18 -39.54 -2.75
N ASN A 171 14.70 -40.32 -3.73
CA ASN A 171 14.94 -41.74 -3.80
C ASN A 171 16.43 -42.14 -3.83
N LYS A 172 17.34 -41.20 -4.04
CA LYS A 172 18.78 -41.40 -4.04
C LYS A 172 19.44 -41.21 -2.69
N LEU A 173 18.86 -40.39 -1.80
CA LEU A 173 19.51 -39.96 -0.56
C LEU A 173 18.69 -40.32 0.70
N ALA A 174 17.37 -40.49 0.59
CA ALA A 174 16.48 -40.78 1.69
C ALA A 174 15.40 -41.76 1.21
N SER A 175 15.74 -43.05 1.10
CA SER A 175 14.71 -44.07 0.96
C SER A 175 14.19 -44.46 2.33
N GLN A 176 12.89 -44.66 2.48
CA GLN A 176 12.29 -45.18 3.72
C GLN A 176 12.84 -46.60 4.07
N SER A 177 13.43 -47.28 3.10
CA SER A 177 14.02 -48.62 3.25
C SER A 177 15.49 -48.60 3.67
N GLY A 178 15.96 -47.66 4.45
CA GLY A 178 17.37 -47.69 4.84
C GLY A 178 17.86 -46.62 5.80
N GLN A 179 17.09 -45.60 6.04
CA GLN A 179 17.44 -44.60 7.07
C GLN A 179 16.61 -44.83 8.32
N SER A 180 17.18 -45.50 9.30
CA SER A 180 16.64 -45.47 10.64
C SER A 180 17.09 -44.17 11.29
N PHE A 181 16.19 -43.16 11.35
CA PHE A 181 16.40 -41.97 12.14
C PHE A 181 16.26 -42.33 13.64
N GLY A 182 17.39 -42.57 14.25
CA GLY A 182 17.48 -42.93 15.65
C GLY A 182 17.44 -44.45 15.90
N ALA A 183 17.92 -44.85 17.06
CA ALA A 183 17.85 -46.25 17.53
C ALA A 183 16.38 -46.71 17.54
N SER A 184 16.11 -47.83 16.88
CA SER A 184 14.80 -48.46 16.91
C SER A 184 14.38 -48.64 18.38
N ARG A 185 13.34 -47.94 18.81
CA ARG A 185 12.74 -48.17 20.13
C ARG A 185 12.16 -49.56 20.13
N LYS A 186 12.85 -50.49 20.80
CA LYS A 186 12.24 -51.73 21.20
C LYS A 186 11.12 -51.45 22.19
N ILE A 187 9.89 -51.61 21.75
CA ILE A 187 8.75 -51.60 22.66
C ILE A 187 8.87 -52.93 23.43
N ILE A 188 9.40 -52.87 24.65
CA ILE A 188 9.39 -54.02 25.57
C ILE A 188 7.95 -54.05 26.11
N LEU A 189 7.15 -54.92 25.55
CA LEU A 189 5.89 -55.31 26.19
C LEU A 189 6.27 -56.06 27.46
N GLY A 190 6.11 -55.37 28.61
CA GLY A 190 6.26 -56.04 29.91
C GLY A 190 5.32 -57.22 30.02
N LYS A 191 5.84 -58.30 30.56
CA LYS A 191 5.07 -59.44 30.99
C LYS A 191 4.21 -59.13 32.19
#